data_1fe012955f01667fe002e5c3c8a2e718
#
_entry.id   1fe012955f01667fe002e5c3c8a2e718
#
_cell.length_a   1.000
_cell.length_b   1.000
_cell.length_c   1.000
_cell.angle_alpha   90.00
_cell.angle_beta   90.00
_cell.angle_gamma   90.00
#
_symmetry.space_group_name_H-M   'P 1'
#
loop_
_entity.id
_entity.type
_entity.pdbx_description
1 polymer ?
#
loop_
_entity_poly.entity_id
_entity_poly.type
_entity_poly.pdbx_seq_one_letter_code
_entity_poly.pdbx_strand_id
1 'polypeptide(L)'
;MESDILASKREMAMNKILRCFCALALLVLFAGARSAKGDETMVCHTEKSMYAPGETAVVCLENLPAEATALRARLYSLERCVWDWQLPASKRFPLSLPDADGRGYALKVEALDEEQNVLTSAFTAVDVSSSWTKFPRYGYVWDFTPSADAESKADEMARYHLNGVQFYDWQYRHHRPLADDLSGWRDWSGRWISGDTVRAYLRAAHDRGMACMAYNMIYAANETYLTDGSGVQADWRLVRANGADFTCDMDAKLGPVGVLQYFNLLNPDWQSYIFAQENRVFEAFDFDGWHGDTIGENGPMRTADGGPLGYDADGKPIYLVKDGYTAFLNAAKAAIGDKYLAFNPVGAQGIENVNVSAVDVLYTEFWPWDRNANGRLYDDYYTLHRAILGACEQSGGKSLIVAAYVNYRNPKAAFNPATVRMLDCVVFASGGSRIELGNGGNMLSDEYFPADGKKRMDDGLRSAVGRLYDFLVAYENLSLIHISEPTRRTPIS
;
A
#
# COMPACT_ATOMS: atom_id res chain seq x y z
N MET A 1 -14.07 36.28 9.93
CA MET A 1 -12.85 35.62 10.45
C MET A 1 -12.82 34.13 10.09
N GLU A 2 -13.84 33.31 10.39
CA GLU A 2 -13.88 31.88 9.90
C GLU A 2 -14.06 31.77 8.39
N SER A 3 -14.88 32.62 7.77
CA SER A 3 -15.06 32.67 6.33
C SER A 3 -13.78 33.03 5.55
N ASP A 4 -12.97 33.92 6.13
CA ASP A 4 -11.74 34.39 5.50
C ASP A 4 -10.61 33.35 5.64
N ILE A 5 -10.61 32.57 6.71
CA ILE A 5 -9.71 31.44 6.90
C ILE A 5 -10.05 30.30 5.94
N LEU A 6 -11.35 30.04 5.71
CA LEU A 6 -11.81 29.04 4.73
C LEU A 6 -11.49 29.45 3.29
N ALA A 7 -11.64 30.73 2.95
CA ALA A 7 -11.30 31.28 1.64
C ALA A 7 -9.79 31.19 1.38
N SER A 8 -8.95 31.56 2.36
CA SER A 8 -7.50 31.44 2.27
C SER A 8 -7.02 29.99 2.14
N LYS A 9 -7.64 29.05 2.87
CA LYS A 9 -7.34 27.60 2.73
C LYS A 9 -7.74 27.06 1.36
N ARG A 10 -8.88 27.51 0.80
CA ARG A 10 -9.33 27.14 -0.56
C ARG A 10 -8.39 27.68 -1.64
N GLU A 11 -7.94 28.91 -1.49
CA GLU A 11 -7.00 29.54 -2.43
C GLU A 11 -5.62 28.88 -2.40
N MET A 12 -5.13 28.50 -1.21
CA MET A 12 -3.92 27.71 -1.06
C MET A 12 -4.05 26.29 -1.68
N ALA A 13 -5.16 25.61 -1.46
CA ALA A 13 -5.40 24.29 -2.04
C ALA A 13 -5.48 24.37 -3.56
N MET A 14 -6.15 25.38 -4.10
CA MET A 14 -6.29 25.60 -5.55
C MET A 14 -4.96 25.97 -6.21
N ASN A 15 -4.15 26.81 -5.57
CA ASN A 15 -2.79 27.13 -6.05
C ASN A 15 -1.85 25.92 -6.00
N LYS A 16 -2.03 24.99 -5.06
CA LYS A 16 -1.27 23.72 -4.99
C LYS A 16 -1.67 22.75 -6.08
N ILE A 17 -2.98 22.57 -6.30
CA ILE A 17 -3.52 21.76 -7.42
C ILE A 17 -3.00 22.31 -8.75
N LEU A 18 -3.00 23.63 -8.94
CA LEU A 18 -2.50 24.28 -10.13
C LEU A 18 -0.99 24.07 -10.32
N ARG A 19 -0.19 24.07 -9.23
CA ARG A 19 1.25 23.72 -9.27
C ARG A 19 1.49 22.26 -9.63
N CYS A 20 0.68 21.32 -9.11
CA CYS A 20 0.72 19.92 -9.53
C CYS A 20 0.35 19.75 -11.01
N PHE A 21 -0.66 20.48 -11.52
CA PHE A 21 -0.99 20.48 -12.94
C PHE A 21 0.10 21.10 -13.82
N CYS A 22 0.77 22.15 -13.35
CA CYS A 22 1.91 22.74 -14.07
C CYS A 22 3.13 21.78 -14.08
N ALA A 23 3.39 21.05 -13.00
CA ALA A 23 4.42 20.01 -12.95
C ALA A 23 4.07 18.83 -13.88
N LEU A 24 2.79 18.42 -13.93
CA LEU A 24 2.30 17.40 -14.87
C LEU A 24 2.46 17.85 -16.34
N ALA A 25 2.19 19.13 -16.64
CA ALA A 25 2.38 19.70 -17.96
C ALA A 25 3.86 19.77 -18.38
N LEU A 26 4.76 20.05 -17.43
CA LEU A 26 6.22 20.01 -17.65
C LEU A 26 6.72 18.59 -17.96
N LEU A 27 6.17 17.56 -17.28
CA LEU A 27 6.50 16.16 -17.58
C LEU A 27 6.04 15.73 -18.98
N VAL A 28 4.89 16.21 -19.44
CA VAL A 28 4.40 15.96 -20.81
C VAL A 28 5.31 16.63 -21.83
N LEU A 29 5.87 17.80 -21.54
CA LEU A 29 6.84 18.49 -22.40
C LEU A 29 8.22 17.80 -22.44
N PHE A 30 8.62 17.13 -21.33
CA PHE A 30 9.87 16.33 -21.29
C PHE A 30 9.74 14.96 -21.95
N ALA A 31 8.54 14.41 -22.11
CA ALA A 31 8.28 13.13 -22.79
C ALA A 31 8.29 13.25 -24.33
N GLY A 32 8.56 14.41 -24.89
CA GLY A 32 8.40 14.74 -26.32
C GLY A 32 9.59 14.50 -27.22
N ALA A 33 10.74 14.02 -26.73
CA ALA A 33 11.85 13.66 -27.61
C ALA A 33 11.64 12.25 -28.22
N ARG A 34 10.83 12.16 -29.28
CA ARG A 34 10.77 10.95 -30.11
C ARG A 34 12.09 10.81 -30.88
N SER A 35 12.86 9.78 -30.57
CA SER A 35 13.89 9.28 -31.45
C SER A 35 13.25 8.77 -32.76
N ALA A 36 13.77 9.21 -33.89
CA ALA A 36 13.24 8.89 -35.21
C ALA A 36 13.83 7.61 -35.82
N LYS A 37 14.34 6.69 -35.04
CA LYS A 37 14.81 5.36 -35.45
C LYS A 37 14.48 4.34 -34.39
N GLY A 38 14.12 3.11 -34.79
CA GLY A 38 13.68 2.01 -33.96
C GLY A 38 14.72 1.42 -32.98
N ASP A 39 15.51 2.28 -32.33
CA ASP A 39 16.37 1.90 -31.22
C ASP A 39 15.55 1.95 -29.91
N GLU A 40 15.66 0.91 -29.10
CA GLU A 40 15.07 0.85 -27.78
C GLU A 40 15.55 2.05 -26.96
N THR A 41 14.60 2.83 -26.41
CA THR A 41 14.92 3.99 -25.58
C THR A 41 15.68 3.58 -24.34
N MET A 42 16.71 4.33 -23.95
CA MET A 42 17.44 4.11 -22.69
C MET A 42 16.46 4.17 -21.51
N VAL A 43 16.56 3.20 -20.61
CA VAL A 43 15.76 3.13 -19.38
C VAL A 43 16.69 3.28 -18.17
N CYS A 44 16.23 4.01 -17.17
CA CYS A 44 16.94 4.24 -15.92
C CYS A 44 16.08 3.79 -14.75
N HIS A 45 16.65 3.08 -13.80
CA HIS A 45 16.01 2.71 -12.54
C HIS A 45 17.05 2.56 -11.43
N THR A 46 16.61 2.49 -10.18
CA THR A 46 17.42 2.18 -9.01
C THR A 46 17.18 0.75 -8.54
N GLU A 47 18.15 0.14 -7.84
CA GLU A 47 18.03 -1.23 -7.35
C GLU A 47 17.02 -1.37 -6.20
N LYS A 48 16.83 -0.29 -5.42
CA LYS A 48 15.86 -0.28 -4.31
C LYS A 48 14.73 0.70 -4.58
N SER A 49 13.59 0.41 -3.99
CA SER A 49 12.39 1.26 -4.02
C SER A 49 12.53 2.49 -3.11
N MET A 50 13.29 2.34 -2.03
CA MET A 50 13.51 3.36 -1.00
C MET A 50 14.91 3.21 -0.43
N TYR A 51 15.52 4.32 -0.05
CA TYR A 51 16.85 4.41 0.52
C TYR A 51 16.82 5.19 1.83
N ALA A 52 17.69 4.83 2.77
CA ALA A 52 17.89 5.63 3.97
C ALA A 52 18.58 6.97 3.64
N PRO A 53 18.38 8.03 4.46
CA PRO A 53 19.12 9.26 4.35
C PRO A 53 20.65 9.04 4.31
N GLY A 54 21.34 9.63 3.33
CA GLY A 54 22.78 9.49 3.15
C GLY A 54 23.26 8.15 2.57
N GLU A 55 22.36 7.23 2.25
CA GLU A 55 22.71 5.95 1.62
C GLU A 55 23.23 6.16 0.20
N THR A 56 23.96 5.20 -0.33
CA THR A 56 24.39 5.19 -1.73
C THR A 56 23.45 4.31 -2.56
N ALA A 57 22.72 4.91 -3.49
CA ALA A 57 21.93 4.17 -4.47
C ALA A 57 22.81 3.61 -5.59
N VAL A 58 22.41 2.48 -6.14
CA VAL A 58 22.94 1.98 -7.40
C VAL A 58 21.93 2.27 -8.51
N VAL A 59 22.36 3.06 -9.48
CA VAL A 59 21.59 3.39 -10.68
C VAL A 59 21.91 2.39 -11.78
N CYS A 60 20.88 1.85 -12.42
CA CYS A 60 20.97 0.88 -13.52
C CYS A 60 20.44 1.49 -14.81
N LEU A 61 21.15 1.28 -15.92
CA LEU A 61 20.77 1.72 -17.26
C LEU A 61 20.58 0.51 -18.17
N GLU A 62 19.43 0.44 -18.82
CA GLU A 62 19.16 -0.48 -19.92
C GLU A 62 19.25 0.29 -21.24
N ASN A 63 19.63 -0.41 -22.32
CA ASN A 63 19.75 0.18 -23.66
C ASN A 63 20.65 1.43 -23.72
N LEU A 64 21.76 1.42 -22.98
CA LEU A 64 22.78 2.47 -23.08
C LEU A 64 23.41 2.41 -24.49
N PRO A 65 23.39 3.51 -25.29
CA PRO A 65 24.00 3.52 -26.61
C PRO A 65 25.46 3.10 -26.56
N ALA A 66 25.92 2.33 -27.56
CA ALA A 66 27.28 1.84 -27.64
C ALA A 66 28.29 2.99 -27.87
N GLU A 67 27.85 4.09 -28.47
CA GLU A 67 28.60 5.29 -28.75
C GLU A 67 28.78 6.21 -27.52
N ALA A 68 28.06 5.91 -26.42
CA ALA A 68 28.18 6.70 -25.21
C ALA A 68 29.55 6.54 -24.55
N THR A 69 30.27 7.63 -24.37
CA THR A 69 31.58 7.68 -23.69
C THR A 69 31.45 8.21 -22.26
N ALA A 70 30.43 9.01 -21.99
CA ALA A 70 30.19 9.60 -20.69
C ALA A 70 28.68 9.60 -20.35
N LEU A 71 28.39 9.75 -19.06
CA LEU A 71 27.07 10.02 -18.53
C LEU A 71 27.07 11.35 -17.79
N ARG A 72 25.99 12.11 -17.90
CA ARG A 72 25.67 13.21 -17.00
C ARG A 72 24.44 12.88 -16.18
N ALA A 73 24.63 12.72 -14.86
CA ALA A 73 23.54 12.41 -13.92
C ALA A 73 23.22 13.65 -13.10
N ARG A 74 21.94 14.05 -13.10
CA ARG A 74 21.46 15.22 -12.34
C ARG A 74 20.30 14.82 -11.43
N LEU A 75 20.44 15.14 -10.15
CA LEU A 75 19.43 14.92 -9.14
C LEU A 75 18.70 16.23 -8.83
N TYR A 76 17.38 16.20 -8.86
CA TYR A 76 16.53 17.36 -8.64
C TYR A 76 15.61 17.16 -7.42
N SER A 77 15.57 18.18 -6.55
CA SER A 77 14.53 18.35 -5.56
C SER A 77 13.55 19.38 -6.11
N LEU A 78 12.40 18.92 -6.58
CA LEU A 78 11.46 19.72 -7.38
C LEU A 78 12.18 20.30 -8.62
N GLU A 79 12.18 21.64 -8.77
CA GLU A 79 12.86 22.33 -9.86
C GLU A 79 14.35 22.58 -9.62
N ARG A 80 14.84 22.38 -8.38
CA ARG A 80 16.21 22.68 -8.02
C ARG A 80 17.13 21.50 -8.29
N CYS A 81 18.11 21.67 -9.18
CA CYS A 81 19.21 20.71 -9.31
C CYS A 81 20.06 20.76 -8.03
N VAL A 82 20.07 19.67 -7.27
CA VAL A 82 20.84 19.55 -6.02
C VAL A 82 22.19 18.94 -6.25
N TRP A 83 22.32 18.07 -7.29
CA TRP A 83 23.58 17.48 -7.71
C TRP A 83 23.64 17.32 -9.22
N ASP A 84 24.85 17.49 -9.76
CA ASP A 84 25.17 17.37 -11.19
C ASP A 84 26.55 16.68 -11.31
N TRP A 85 26.57 15.47 -11.84
CA TRP A 85 27.81 14.68 -12.02
C TRP A 85 28.02 14.32 -13.46
N GLN A 86 29.30 14.26 -13.84
CA GLN A 86 29.72 13.63 -15.05
C GLN A 86 30.56 12.40 -14.71
N LEU A 87 30.25 11.28 -15.36
CA LEU A 87 30.76 9.95 -15.09
C LEU A 87 31.17 9.29 -16.40
N PRO A 88 32.14 8.36 -16.41
CA PRO A 88 32.35 7.48 -17.55
C PRO A 88 31.10 6.69 -17.88
N ALA A 89 30.87 6.36 -19.15
CA ALA A 89 29.73 5.55 -19.56
C ALA A 89 29.77 4.18 -18.87
N SER A 90 28.69 3.86 -18.16
CA SER A 90 28.53 2.60 -17.45
C SER A 90 27.05 2.24 -17.33
N LYS A 91 26.74 0.95 -17.46
CA LYS A 91 25.37 0.45 -17.23
C LYS A 91 24.95 0.47 -15.76
N ARG A 92 25.89 0.60 -14.83
CA ARG A 92 25.66 0.68 -13.39
C ARG A 92 26.64 1.67 -12.76
N PHE A 93 26.15 2.56 -11.92
CA PHE A 93 26.99 3.50 -11.19
C PHE A 93 26.41 3.86 -9.83
N PRO A 94 27.26 4.15 -8.82
CA PRO A 94 26.81 4.58 -7.50
C PRO A 94 26.35 6.04 -7.53
N LEU A 95 25.35 6.36 -6.74
CA LEU A 95 24.80 7.69 -6.53
C LEU A 95 24.69 7.95 -5.03
N SER A 96 25.53 8.83 -4.47
CA SER A 96 25.40 9.24 -3.06
C SER A 96 24.14 10.08 -2.88
N LEU A 97 23.30 9.73 -1.94
CA LEU A 97 22.04 10.39 -1.70
C LEU A 97 22.14 11.49 -0.64
N PRO A 98 21.25 12.51 -0.66
CA PRO A 98 21.16 13.51 0.39
C PRO A 98 20.76 12.94 1.73
N ASP A 99 21.11 13.62 2.84
CA ASP A 99 20.73 13.26 4.21
C ASP A 99 19.32 13.70 4.59
N ALA A 100 18.60 14.40 3.70
CA ALA A 100 17.26 14.91 4.00
C ALA A 100 16.22 13.77 3.96
N ASP A 101 15.62 13.51 5.10
CA ASP A 101 14.67 12.43 5.31
C ASP A 101 13.25 12.79 4.81
N GLY A 102 12.54 11.80 4.26
CA GLY A 102 11.20 11.96 3.71
C GLY A 102 11.20 12.87 2.49
N ARG A 103 12.07 12.59 1.53
CA ARG A 103 12.25 13.39 0.31
C ARG A 103 12.35 12.53 -0.93
N GLY A 104 11.49 12.85 -1.90
CA GLY A 104 11.62 12.33 -3.25
C GLY A 104 12.46 13.24 -4.14
N TYR A 105 13.18 12.62 -5.04
CA TYR A 105 14.05 13.30 -6.00
C TYR A 105 13.80 12.75 -7.41
N ALA A 106 13.82 13.64 -8.42
CA ALA A 106 13.89 13.23 -9.82
C ALA A 106 15.35 13.04 -10.22
N LEU A 107 15.66 11.92 -10.85
CA LEU A 107 16.98 11.64 -11.42
C LEU A 107 16.89 11.67 -12.95
N LYS A 108 17.67 12.52 -13.59
CA LYS A 108 17.86 12.56 -15.03
C LYS A 108 19.27 12.07 -15.37
N VAL A 109 19.36 11.10 -16.28
CA VAL A 109 20.63 10.60 -16.81
C VAL A 109 20.67 10.85 -18.31
N GLU A 110 21.72 11.49 -18.79
CA GLU A 110 22.00 11.75 -20.20
C GLU A 110 23.23 10.94 -20.61
N ALA A 111 23.15 10.23 -21.72
CA ALA A 111 24.28 9.56 -22.37
C ALA A 111 24.92 10.53 -23.37
N LEU A 112 26.23 10.71 -23.30
CA LEU A 112 26.99 11.67 -24.07
C LEU A 112 28.01 10.95 -24.97
N ASP A 113 28.19 11.49 -26.20
CA ASP A 113 29.28 11.07 -27.11
C ASP A 113 30.65 11.70 -26.74
N GLU A 114 31.68 11.48 -27.56
CA GLU A 114 33.01 12.04 -27.37
C GLU A 114 33.03 13.58 -27.44
N GLU A 115 32.13 14.17 -28.23
CA GLU A 115 31.99 15.62 -28.40
C GLU A 115 31.07 16.24 -27.35
N GLN A 116 30.58 15.45 -26.34
CA GLN A 116 29.67 15.86 -25.28
C GLN A 116 28.26 16.21 -25.78
N ASN A 117 27.84 15.74 -26.96
CA ASN A 117 26.47 15.85 -27.40
C ASN A 117 25.61 14.80 -26.71
N VAL A 118 24.36 15.16 -26.42
CA VAL A 118 23.40 14.24 -25.80
C VAL A 118 22.86 13.26 -26.85
N LEU A 119 23.18 11.98 -26.71
CA LEU A 119 22.70 10.91 -27.55
C LEU A 119 21.24 10.54 -27.16
N THR A 120 21.00 10.38 -25.88
CA THR A 120 19.68 10.04 -25.32
C THR A 120 19.62 10.42 -23.85
N SER A 121 18.42 10.39 -23.28
CA SER A 121 18.22 10.64 -21.86
C SER A 121 17.14 9.73 -21.29
N ALA A 122 17.28 9.37 -20.01
CA ALA A 122 16.32 8.64 -19.22
C ALA A 122 16.03 9.34 -17.90
N PHE A 123 14.89 9.05 -17.33
CA PHE A 123 14.43 9.58 -16.05
C PHE A 123 13.98 8.45 -15.15
N THR A 124 14.20 8.60 -13.86
CA THR A 124 13.59 7.84 -12.78
C THR A 124 13.46 8.73 -11.55
N ALA A 125 12.99 8.18 -10.45
CA ALA A 125 12.94 8.87 -9.18
C ALA A 125 13.71 8.12 -8.09
N VAL A 126 13.98 8.80 -6.98
CA VAL A 126 14.66 8.22 -5.82
C VAL A 126 13.93 8.70 -4.57
N ASP A 127 13.42 7.76 -3.77
CA ASP A 127 12.86 8.03 -2.45
C ASP A 127 13.96 7.91 -1.39
N VAL A 128 14.15 8.97 -0.60
CA VAL A 128 15.07 9.01 0.53
C VAL A 128 14.26 9.15 1.80
N SER A 129 13.95 8.03 2.45
CA SER A 129 13.08 7.96 3.62
C SER A 129 13.58 6.97 4.65
N SER A 130 13.49 7.32 5.93
CA SER A 130 13.83 6.43 7.06
C SER A 130 12.70 5.44 7.38
N SER A 131 11.51 5.59 6.81
CA SER A 131 10.37 4.71 6.97
C SER A 131 9.47 4.74 5.75
N TRP A 132 9.02 3.57 5.30
CA TRP A 132 8.09 3.42 4.20
C TRP A 132 6.72 4.09 4.47
N THR A 133 6.35 4.27 5.75
CA THR A 133 5.08 4.87 6.16
C THR A 133 4.98 6.36 5.88
N LYS A 134 6.09 7.03 5.54
CA LYS A 134 6.09 8.46 5.17
C LYS A 134 5.39 8.70 3.84
N PHE A 135 5.69 7.83 2.87
CA PHE A 135 5.05 7.81 1.55
C PHE A 135 4.79 6.36 1.14
N PRO A 136 3.77 5.71 1.71
CA PRO A 136 3.52 4.32 1.40
C PRO A 136 3.12 4.16 -0.07
N ARG A 137 3.87 3.33 -0.79
CA ARG A 137 3.54 2.81 -2.11
C ARG A 137 3.39 1.31 -1.94
N TYR A 138 2.16 0.88 -1.81
CA TYR A 138 1.82 -0.44 -1.31
C TYR A 138 1.41 -1.36 -2.46
N GLY A 139 2.07 -2.50 -2.55
CA GLY A 139 1.73 -3.57 -3.48
C GLY A 139 1.31 -4.83 -2.75
N TYR A 140 1.09 -5.92 -3.52
CA TYR A 140 0.71 -7.20 -2.94
C TYR A 140 1.35 -8.38 -3.67
N VAL A 141 1.58 -9.47 -2.94
CA VAL A 141 1.95 -10.78 -3.46
C VAL A 141 0.94 -11.81 -2.97
N TRP A 142 0.60 -12.78 -3.84
CA TRP A 142 -0.40 -13.80 -3.55
C TRP A 142 0.00 -15.19 -4.04
N ASP A 143 0.95 -15.30 -4.98
CA ASP A 143 1.44 -16.56 -5.50
C ASP A 143 2.66 -17.01 -4.71
N PHE A 144 2.45 -17.97 -3.80
CA PHE A 144 3.47 -18.58 -2.97
C PHE A 144 3.77 -20.03 -3.38
N THR A 145 3.50 -20.40 -4.62
CA THR A 145 3.86 -21.72 -5.14
C THR A 145 5.37 -21.89 -5.26
N PRO A 146 5.91 -23.12 -5.21
CA PRO A 146 7.36 -23.35 -5.37
C PRO A 146 7.96 -22.85 -6.69
N SER A 147 7.12 -22.62 -7.70
CA SER A 147 7.52 -22.11 -9.01
C SER A 147 7.52 -20.58 -9.10
N ALA A 148 7.07 -19.87 -8.07
CA ALA A 148 7.07 -18.42 -8.08
C ALA A 148 8.50 -17.86 -8.04
N ASP A 149 8.81 -16.97 -8.99
CA ASP A 149 10.10 -16.31 -9.08
C ASP A 149 10.06 -15.02 -8.23
N ALA A 150 10.42 -15.16 -6.94
CA ALA A 150 10.37 -14.08 -5.99
C ALA A 150 11.33 -12.93 -6.35
N GLU A 151 12.52 -13.23 -6.87
CA GLU A 151 13.52 -12.24 -7.26
C GLU A 151 13.00 -11.36 -8.42
N SER A 152 12.57 -11.99 -9.51
CA SER A 152 12.01 -11.27 -10.66
C SER A 152 10.78 -10.44 -10.28
N LYS A 153 9.93 -10.94 -9.37
CA LYS A 153 8.76 -10.21 -8.92
C LYS A 153 9.10 -9.01 -8.03
N ALA A 154 10.08 -9.17 -7.16
CA ALA A 154 10.57 -8.06 -6.35
C ALA A 154 11.27 -7.00 -7.21
N ASP A 155 12.04 -7.39 -8.23
CA ASP A 155 12.61 -6.45 -9.22
C ASP A 155 11.52 -5.65 -9.93
N GLU A 156 10.46 -6.33 -10.40
CA GLU A 156 9.34 -5.66 -11.04
C GLU A 156 8.66 -4.64 -10.10
N MET A 157 8.42 -5.02 -8.84
CA MET A 157 7.84 -4.13 -7.83
C MET A 157 8.76 -2.93 -7.52
N ALA A 158 10.08 -3.15 -7.43
CA ALA A 158 11.05 -2.09 -7.20
C ALA A 158 11.06 -1.05 -8.33
N ARG A 159 10.86 -1.46 -9.59
CA ARG A 159 10.76 -0.57 -10.75
C ARG A 159 9.55 0.38 -10.68
N TYR A 160 8.52 0.01 -9.92
CA TYR A 160 7.39 0.88 -9.58
C TYR A 160 7.56 1.58 -8.23
N HIS A 161 8.76 1.56 -7.64
CA HIS A 161 9.06 2.16 -6.34
C HIS A 161 8.13 1.70 -5.21
N LEU A 162 7.59 0.49 -5.27
CA LEU A 162 6.78 -0.05 -4.17
C LEU A 162 7.69 -0.23 -2.96
N ASN A 163 7.34 0.37 -1.82
CA ASN A 163 8.13 0.34 -0.60
C ASN A 163 7.44 -0.40 0.55
N GLY A 164 6.25 -0.95 0.30
CA GLY A 164 5.54 -1.86 1.19
C GLY A 164 4.81 -2.94 0.38
N VAL A 165 4.72 -4.15 0.91
CA VAL A 165 4.12 -5.30 0.22
C VAL A 165 3.24 -6.09 1.18
N GLN A 166 1.96 -6.26 0.82
CA GLN A 166 1.03 -7.15 1.50
C GLN A 166 1.22 -8.58 1.01
N PHE A 167 1.45 -9.50 1.93
CA PHE A 167 1.45 -10.94 1.65
C PHE A 167 0.02 -11.45 1.82
N TYR A 168 -0.75 -11.43 0.75
CA TYR A 168 -2.19 -11.69 0.78
C TYR A 168 -2.49 -13.18 0.86
N ASP A 169 -3.26 -13.60 1.89
CA ASP A 169 -3.67 -14.99 2.13
C ASP A 169 -2.51 -16.00 2.07
N TRP A 170 -1.40 -15.65 2.69
CA TRP A 170 -0.23 -16.52 2.82
C TRP A 170 -0.37 -17.53 3.97
N GLN A 171 -1.20 -17.20 4.98
CA GLN A 171 -1.32 -17.92 6.25
C GLN A 171 -2.01 -19.28 6.10
N TYR A 172 -1.82 -20.16 7.11
CA TYR A 172 -2.47 -21.46 7.17
C TYR A 172 -3.99 -21.33 7.42
N ARG A 173 -4.35 -20.66 8.52
CA ARG A 173 -5.75 -20.35 8.91
C ARG A 173 -5.76 -18.96 9.56
N HIS A 174 -6.91 -18.29 9.58
CA HIS A 174 -6.99 -16.96 10.18
C HIS A 174 -6.72 -16.97 11.68
N HIS A 175 -7.26 -17.93 12.43
CA HIS A 175 -7.01 -18.06 13.87
C HIS A 175 -5.68 -18.74 14.20
N ARG A 176 -5.05 -19.39 13.27
CA ARG A 176 -3.78 -20.10 13.41
C ARG A 176 -2.93 -19.87 12.16
N PRO A 177 -2.28 -18.69 12.07
CA PRO A 177 -1.56 -18.30 10.85
C PRO A 177 -0.44 -19.27 10.46
N LEU A 178 0.23 -19.87 11.44
CA LEU A 178 1.32 -20.83 11.22
C LEU A 178 0.81 -22.27 11.19
N ALA A 179 1.19 -23.02 10.17
CA ALA A 179 1.08 -24.47 10.14
C ALA A 179 2.13 -25.15 11.05
N ASP A 180 1.95 -26.43 11.37
CA ASP A 180 2.95 -27.20 12.13
C ASP A 180 4.23 -27.44 11.33
N ASP A 181 4.08 -27.63 10.01
CA ASP A 181 5.21 -27.74 9.08
C ASP A 181 5.35 -26.43 8.28
N LEU A 182 6.39 -25.68 8.58
CA LEU A 182 6.70 -24.40 7.92
C LEU A 182 7.45 -24.55 6.60
N SER A 183 7.67 -25.76 6.10
CA SER A 183 8.19 -25.99 4.75
C SER A 183 7.11 -25.76 3.68
N GLY A 184 5.84 -26.04 4.03
CA GLY A 184 4.69 -25.76 3.18
C GLY A 184 3.37 -26.24 3.77
N TRP A 185 2.29 -25.61 3.36
CA TRP A 185 0.94 -25.93 3.86
C TRP A 185 -0.13 -25.63 2.81
N ARG A 186 -1.32 -26.14 3.06
CA ARG A 186 -2.51 -25.67 2.35
C ARG A 186 -3.18 -24.57 3.16
N ASP A 187 -3.36 -23.42 2.54
CA ASP A 187 -4.04 -22.28 3.17
C ASP A 187 -5.53 -22.58 3.44
N TRP A 188 -6.22 -21.62 3.97
CA TRP A 188 -7.65 -21.71 4.29
C TRP A 188 -8.52 -21.93 3.04
N SER A 189 -8.05 -21.56 1.85
CA SER A 189 -8.74 -21.78 0.56
C SER A 189 -8.31 -23.05 -0.17
N GLY A 190 -7.39 -23.84 0.41
CA GLY A 190 -6.86 -25.08 -0.17
C GLY A 190 -5.70 -24.91 -1.13
N ARG A 191 -5.20 -23.66 -1.35
CA ARG A 191 -4.02 -23.42 -2.18
C ARG A 191 -2.75 -23.91 -1.47
N TRP A 192 -1.79 -24.37 -2.25
CA TRP A 192 -0.49 -24.75 -1.71
C TRP A 192 0.40 -23.51 -1.52
N ILE A 193 0.85 -23.31 -0.30
CA ILE A 193 1.80 -22.27 0.08
C ILE A 193 3.14 -22.96 0.40
N SER A 194 4.21 -22.53 -0.25
CA SER A 194 5.58 -22.94 0.05
C SER A 194 6.21 -21.96 1.04
N GLY A 195 6.63 -22.45 2.21
CA GLY A 195 7.32 -21.63 3.21
C GLY A 195 8.65 -21.08 2.68
N ASP A 196 9.34 -21.83 1.83
CA ASP A 196 10.59 -21.36 1.19
C ASP A 196 10.32 -20.20 0.22
N THR A 197 9.20 -20.24 -0.50
CA THR A 197 8.79 -19.14 -1.38
C THR A 197 8.40 -17.90 -0.57
N VAL A 198 7.69 -18.05 0.54
CA VAL A 198 7.41 -16.94 1.46
C VAL A 198 8.72 -16.29 1.92
N ARG A 199 9.70 -17.09 2.39
CA ARG A 199 11.02 -16.58 2.80
C ARG A 199 11.80 -15.95 1.64
N ALA A 200 11.67 -16.49 0.42
CA ALA A 200 12.31 -15.91 -0.75
C ALA A 200 11.75 -14.51 -1.07
N TYR A 201 10.42 -14.33 -1.02
CA TYR A 201 9.80 -13.02 -1.19
C TYR A 201 10.21 -12.03 -0.11
N LEU A 202 10.25 -12.45 1.16
CA LEU A 202 10.71 -11.60 2.27
C LEU A 202 12.13 -11.07 2.00
N ARG A 203 13.08 -11.97 1.71
CA ARG A 203 14.47 -11.57 1.39
C ARG A 203 14.53 -10.64 0.18
N ALA A 204 13.90 -11.03 -0.92
CA ALA A 204 13.94 -10.27 -2.16
C ALA A 204 13.32 -8.87 -2.03
N ALA A 205 12.26 -8.72 -1.23
CA ALA A 205 11.64 -7.43 -0.93
C ALA A 205 12.53 -6.58 0.00
N HIS A 206 13.08 -7.16 1.06
CA HIS A 206 13.98 -6.45 1.98
C HIS A 206 15.25 -5.97 1.27
N ASP A 207 15.86 -6.79 0.41
CA ASP A 207 17.04 -6.41 -0.38
C ASP A 207 16.77 -5.19 -1.27
N ARG A 208 15.49 -4.95 -1.59
CA ARG A 208 15.04 -3.80 -2.41
C ARG A 208 14.38 -2.67 -1.61
N GLY A 209 14.51 -2.70 -0.26
CA GLY A 209 14.02 -1.63 0.62
C GLY A 209 12.49 -1.59 0.76
N MET A 210 11.82 -2.74 0.66
CA MET A 210 10.37 -2.86 0.85
C MET A 210 10.07 -3.47 2.22
N ALA A 211 9.09 -2.93 2.93
CA ALA A 211 8.52 -3.54 4.13
C ALA A 211 7.50 -4.62 3.76
N CYS A 212 7.51 -5.73 4.49
CA CYS A 212 6.66 -6.88 4.24
C CYS A 212 5.61 -7.03 5.33
N MET A 213 4.33 -6.98 4.95
CA MET A 213 3.20 -7.03 5.87
C MET A 213 2.49 -8.38 5.80
N ALA A 214 2.45 -9.10 6.91
CA ALA A 214 1.67 -10.33 7.03
C ALA A 214 0.17 -10.00 7.04
N TYR A 215 -0.58 -10.51 6.08
CA TYR A 215 -2.04 -10.36 6.05
C TYR A 215 -2.69 -11.37 7.00
N ASN A 216 -3.70 -10.93 7.75
CA ASN A 216 -4.62 -11.81 8.46
C ASN A 216 -5.90 -11.08 8.87
N MET A 217 -7.03 -11.79 8.97
CA MET A 217 -8.25 -11.22 9.56
C MET A 217 -8.11 -11.11 11.07
N ILE A 218 -8.53 -9.96 11.64
CA ILE A 218 -8.38 -9.69 13.08
C ILE A 218 -9.33 -10.49 13.98
N TYR A 219 -10.39 -11.09 13.44
CA TYR A 219 -11.48 -11.62 14.24
C TYR A 219 -12.17 -12.84 13.62
N ALA A 220 -11.49 -13.56 12.72
CA ALA A 220 -12.05 -14.73 12.06
C ALA A 220 -11.31 -16.02 12.45
N ALA A 221 -12.06 -17.10 12.55
CA ALA A 221 -11.53 -18.45 12.62
C ALA A 221 -12.23 -19.34 11.60
N ASN A 222 -11.47 -20.26 11.00
CA ASN A 222 -12.04 -21.35 10.21
C ASN A 222 -12.75 -22.33 11.14
N GLU A 223 -13.78 -23.02 10.69
CA GLU A 223 -14.59 -23.97 11.49
C GLU A 223 -13.75 -25.05 12.21
N THR A 224 -12.54 -25.31 11.73
CA THR A 224 -11.60 -26.25 12.36
C THR A 224 -11.19 -25.86 13.77
N TYR A 225 -11.40 -24.61 14.19
CA TYR A 225 -11.04 -24.13 15.53
C TYR A 225 -11.62 -24.97 16.69
N LEU A 226 -12.75 -25.64 16.43
CA LEU A 226 -13.39 -26.51 17.40
C LEU A 226 -12.63 -27.83 17.65
N THR A 227 -11.78 -28.24 16.68
CA THR A 227 -11.18 -29.59 16.67
C THR A 227 -9.68 -29.61 16.45
N ASP A 228 -9.07 -28.47 16.11
CA ASP A 228 -7.65 -28.40 15.76
C ASP A 228 -6.70 -28.18 16.93
N GLY A 229 -7.23 -28.17 18.16
CA GLY A 229 -6.44 -27.97 19.38
C GLY A 229 -5.90 -26.57 19.55
N SER A 230 -6.38 -25.58 18.81
CA SER A 230 -5.95 -24.17 18.90
C SER A 230 -6.21 -23.53 20.25
N GLY A 231 -7.22 -24.01 20.97
CA GLY A 231 -7.66 -23.42 22.24
C GLY A 231 -8.67 -22.30 22.08
N VAL A 232 -9.05 -21.96 20.85
CA VAL A 232 -10.12 -20.98 20.59
C VAL A 232 -11.45 -21.49 21.13
N GLN A 233 -12.16 -20.66 21.90
CA GLN A 233 -13.38 -21.03 22.57
C GLN A 233 -14.62 -20.53 21.80
N ALA A 234 -15.65 -21.36 21.75
CA ALA A 234 -16.90 -21.04 21.04
C ALA A 234 -17.67 -19.88 21.67
N ASP A 235 -17.52 -19.62 22.96
CA ASP A 235 -18.17 -18.52 23.67
C ASP A 235 -17.54 -17.13 23.39
N TRP A 236 -16.38 -17.08 22.76
CA TRP A 236 -15.78 -15.81 22.30
C TRP A 236 -16.40 -15.28 21.00
N ARG A 237 -17.26 -16.08 20.34
CA ARG A 237 -17.83 -15.74 19.03
C ARG A 237 -18.83 -14.59 19.08
N LEU A 238 -19.00 -13.96 17.94
CA LEU A 238 -20.09 -13.02 17.68
C LEU A 238 -21.37 -13.76 17.28
N VAL A 239 -22.49 -13.25 17.75
CA VAL A 239 -23.82 -13.63 17.28
C VAL A 239 -24.59 -12.42 16.81
N ARG A 240 -25.48 -12.63 15.86
CA ARG A 240 -26.42 -11.59 15.39
C ARG A 240 -27.44 -11.25 16.46
N ALA A 241 -28.12 -10.11 16.32
CA ALA A 241 -29.14 -9.65 17.26
C ALA A 241 -30.26 -10.70 17.50
N ASN A 242 -30.51 -11.59 16.54
CA ASN A 242 -31.48 -12.69 16.66
C ASN A 242 -30.92 -13.98 17.30
N GLY A 243 -29.66 -13.96 17.75
CA GLY A 243 -28.96 -15.09 18.34
C GLY A 243 -28.33 -16.07 17.35
N ALA A 244 -28.47 -15.85 16.05
CA ALA A 244 -27.78 -16.68 15.05
C ALA A 244 -26.27 -16.37 15.03
N ASP A 245 -25.44 -17.38 14.80
CA ASP A 245 -24.00 -17.22 14.65
C ASP A 245 -23.68 -16.24 13.52
N PHE A 246 -22.67 -15.41 13.73
CA PHE A 246 -22.16 -14.52 12.70
C PHE A 246 -21.04 -15.23 11.93
N THR A 247 -21.39 -15.77 10.78
CA THR A 247 -20.52 -16.57 9.91
C THR A 247 -20.54 -16.07 8.48
N CYS A 248 -19.51 -16.40 7.72
CA CYS A 248 -19.47 -16.27 6.27
C CYS A 248 -19.15 -17.63 5.65
N ASP A 249 -20.02 -18.09 4.78
CA ASP A 249 -19.79 -19.28 3.96
C ASP A 249 -18.94 -18.87 2.74
N MET A 250 -17.71 -19.35 2.70
CA MET A 250 -16.75 -19.06 1.62
C MET A 250 -16.77 -20.13 0.53
N ASP A 251 -17.37 -21.30 0.76
CA ASP A 251 -17.40 -22.41 -0.19
C ASP A 251 -18.00 -22.02 -1.54
N ALA A 252 -19.06 -21.21 -1.50
CA ALA A 252 -19.75 -20.76 -2.71
C ALA A 252 -18.89 -19.82 -3.59
N LYS A 253 -17.83 -19.23 -3.03
CA LYS A 253 -16.98 -18.23 -3.71
C LYS A 253 -15.66 -18.76 -4.17
N LEU A 254 -15.00 -19.59 -3.36
CA LEU A 254 -13.60 -19.96 -3.53
C LEU A 254 -13.34 -21.47 -3.53
N GLY A 255 -14.40 -22.30 -3.48
CA GLY A 255 -14.30 -23.77 -3.38
C GLY A 255 -14.42 -24.25 -1.94
N PRO A 256 -14.00 -25.48 -1.61
CA PRO A 256 -14.25 -26.12 -0.31
C PRO A 256 -13.37 -25.51 0.79
N VAL A 257 -13.64 -24.29 1.19
CA VAL A 257 -12.86 -23.54 2.18
C VAL A 257 -13.52 -23.48 3.55
N GLY A 258 -14.76 -24.01 3.65
CA GLY A 258 -15.53 -24.04 4.88
C GLY A 258 -16.10 -22.69 5.29
N VAL A 259 -16.60 -22.65 6.49
CA VAL A 259 -17.26 -21.50 7.10
C VAL A 259 -16.26 -20.74 7.95
N LEU A 260 -16.23 -19.41 7.79
CA LEU A 260 -15.55 -18.51 8.71
C LEU A 260 -16.50 -18.10 9.82
N GLN A 261 -16.12 -18.35 11.06
CA GLN A 261 -16.78 -17.85 12.27
C GLN A 261 -16.08 -16.56 12.70
N TYR A 262 -16.85 -15.56 13.09
CA TYR A 262 -16.29 -14.29 13.59
C TYR A 262 -16.38 -14.19 15.10
N PHE A 263 -15.40 -13.54 15.69
CA PHE A 263 -15.15 -13.45 17.12
C PHE A 263 -15.23 -12.01 17.62
N ASN A 264 -15.58 -11.85 18.90
CA ASN A 264 -15.65 -10.53 19.49
C ASN A 264 -14.25 -9.94 19.66
N LEU A 265 -13.91 -8.95 18.84
CA LEU A 265 -12.60 -8.26 18.89
C LEU A 265 -12.34 -7.53 20.23
N LEU A 266 -13.38 -7.26 21.04
CA LEU A 266 -13.24 -6.68 22.37
C LEU A 266 -13.14 -7.73 23.49
N ASN A 267 -13.24 -9.04 23.17
CA ASN A 267 -13.01 -10.10 24.14
C ASN A 267 -11.52 -10.20 24.48
N PRO A 268 -11.12 -10.04 25.76
CA PRO A 268 -9.72 -10.07 26.17
C PRO A 268 -9.00 -11.38 25.86
N ASP A 269 -9.72 -12.51 25.96
CA ASP A 269 -9.15 -13.83 25.70
C ASP A 269 -8.88 -14.03 24.21
N TRP A 270 -9.83 -13.57 23.34
CA TRP A 270 -9.59 -13.54 21.90
C TRP A 270 -8.40 -12.63 21.53
N GLN A 271 -8.32 -11.42 22.12
CA GLN A 271 -7.19 -10.52 21.91
C GLN A 271 -5.87 -11.18 22.32
N SER A 272 -5.80 -11.73 23.51
CA SER A 272 -4.62 -12.42 24.01
C SER A 272 -4.20 -13.56 23.07
N TYR A 273 -5.17 -14.32 22.59
CA TYR A 273 -4.95 -15.42 21.67
C TYR A 273 -4.41 -14.95 20.32
N ILE A 274 -5.11 -14.05 19.63
CA ILE A 274 -4.72 -13.65 18.27
C ILE A 274 -3.40 -12.86 18.25
N PHE A 275 -3.15 -12.02 19.25
CA PHE A 275 -1.88 -11.31 19.37
C PHE A 275 -0.70 -12.26 19.62
N ALA A 276 -0.92 -13.32 20.40
CA ALA A 276 0.10 -14.36 20.58
C ALA A 276 0.37 -15.11 19.26
N GLN A 277 -0.66 -15.35 18.43
CA GLN A 277 -0.46 -15.98 17.13
C GLN A 277 0.34 -15.06 16.18
N GLU A 278 0.04 -13.76 16.14
CA GLU A 278 0.78 -12.81 15.30
C GLU A 278 2.26 -12.66 15.76
N ASN A 279 2.52 -12.62 17.06
CA ASN A 279 3.89 -12.60 17.56
C ASN A 279 4.67 -13.88 17.15
N ARG A 280 4.03 -15.05 17.15
CA ARG A 280 4.65 -16.27 16.62
C ARG A 280 4.95 -16.18 15.12
N VAL A 281 4.12 -15.46 14.35
CA VAL A 281 4.41 -15.19 12.93
C VAL A 281 5.71 -14.41 12.79
N PHE A 282 5.90 -13.35 13.57
CA PHE A 282 7.14 -12.55 13.57
C PHE A 282 8.37 -13.32 14.04
N GLU A 283 8.19 -14.31 14.93
CA GLU A 283 9.29 -15.21 15.34
C GLU A 283 9.68 -16.21 14.25
N ALA A 284 8.72 -16.65 13.42
CA ALA A 284 8.93 -17.68 12.40
C ALA A 284 9.34 -17.14 11.03
N PHE A 285 8.90 -15.93 10.70
CA PHE A 285 9.12 -15.25 9.44
C PHE A 285 9.47 -13.78 9.68
N ASP A 286 10.36 -13.24 8.87
CA ASP A 286 10.89 -11.88 9.01
C ASP A 286 9.92 -10.83 8.42
N PHE A 287 8.66 -10.84 8.86
CA PHE A 287 7.70 -9.80 8.53
C PHE A 287 7.95 -8.52 9.32
N ASP A 288 7.72 -7.38 8.69
CA ASP A 288 7.86 -6.06 9.30
C ASP A 288 6.60 -5.60 10.04
N GLY A 289 5.46 -6.21 9.75
CA GLY A 289 4.22 -5.82 10.39
C GLY A 289 3.03 -6.72 10.05
N TRP A 290 1.90 -6.36 10.65
CA TRP A 290 0.61 -7.01 10.49
C TRP A 290 -0.34 -6.14 9.66
N HIS A 291 -0.90 -6.68 8.59
CA HIS A 291 -2.02 -6.10 7.86
C HIS A 291 -3.31 -6.81 8.32
N GLY A 292 -3.98 -6.20 9.30
CA GLY A 292 -5.25 -6.69 9.83
C GLY A 292 -6.40 -6.39 8.87
N ASP A 293 -7.31 -7.36 8.70
CA ASP A 293 -8.46 -7.24 7.80
C ASP A 293 -9.78 -7.57 8.48
N THR A 294 -10.89 -7.13 7.86
CA THR A 294 -12.27 -7.38 8.29
C THR A 294 -13.14 -7.69 7.07
N ILE A 295 -14.43 -7.97 7.33
CA ILE A 295 -15.47 -8.05 6.28
C ILE A 295 -16.39 -6.82 6.27
N GLY A 296 -15.97 -5.74 6.92
CA GLY A 296 -16.78 -4.53 7.11
C GLY A 296 -17.84 -4.64 8.18
N GLU A 297 -18.69 -3.64 8.27
CA GLU A 297 -19.77 -3.56 9.27
C GLU A 297 -21.02 -4.31 8.78
N ASN A 298 -21.55 -5.19 9.62
CA ASN A 298 -22.69 -6.05 9.30
C ASN A 298 -23.89 -5.86 10.24
N GLY A 299 -23.98 -4.70 10.86
CA GLY A 299 -25.04 -4.34 11.80
C GLY A 299 -24.77 -4.80 13.24
N PRO A 300 -25.74 -4.58 14.15
CA PRO A 300 -25.54 -4.87 15.57
C PRO A 300 -25.27 -6.35 15.85
N MET A 301 -24.20 -6.59 16.61
CA MET A 301 -23.77 -7.91 17.07
C MET A 301 -23.84 -8.00 18.59
N ARG A 302 -23.77 -9.22 19.09
CA ARG A 302 -23.78 -9.56 20.51
C ARG A 302 -22.69 -10.59 20.79
N THR A 303 -22.32 -10.71 22.05
CA THR A 303 -21.55 -11.85 22.57
C THR A 303 -22.40 -13.13 22.55
N ALA A 304 -21.76 -14.29 22.67
CA ALA A 304 -22.44 -15.59 22.65
C ALA A 304 -23.52 -15.73 23.72
N ASP A 305 -23.40 -15.05 24.86
CA ASP A 305 -24.39 -15.00 25.94
C ASP A 305 -25.45 -13.90 25.73
N GLY A 306 -25.43 -13.16 24.63
CA GLY A 306 -26.39 -12.14 24.26
C GLY A 306 -26.13 -10.74 24.78
N GLY A 307 -24.98 -10.52 25.46
CA GLY A 307 -24.54 -9.23 25.97
C GLY A 307 -24.00 -8.27 24.89
N PRO A 308 -23.56 -7.05 25.26
CA PRO A 308 -22.84 -6.15 24.39
C PRO A 308 -21.42 -6.68 24.13
N LEU A 309 -20.79 -6.20 23.03
CA LEU A 309 -19.41 -6.56 22.69
C LEU A 309 -18.41 -6.02 23.71
N GLY A 310 -18.70 -4.91 24.33
CA GLY A 310 -17.94 -4.20 25.33
C GLY A 310 -18.62 -2.88 25.68
N TYR A 311 -17.86 -1.98 26.25
CA TYR A 311 -18.33 -0.65 26.64
C TYR A 311 -17.32 0.40 26.16
N ASP A 312 -17.81 1.57 25.77
CA ASP A 312 -16.96 2.71 25.45
C ASP A 312 -16.42 3.42 26.73
N ALA A 313 -15.66 4.47 26.54
CA ALA A 313 -15.07 5.23 27.66
C ALA A 313 -16.11 5.87 28.60
N ASP A 314 -17.32 6.12 28.12
CA ASP A 314 -18.44 6.67 28.89
C ASP A 314 -19.32 5.58 29.54
N GLY A 315 -18.96 4.31 29.38
CA GLY A 315 -19.70 3.17 29.90
C GLY A 315 -20.93 2.78 29.07
N LYS A 316 -21.06 3.30 27.85
CA LYS A 316 -22.15 2.95 26.92
C LYS A 316 -21.87 1.62 26.24
N PRO A 317 -22.86 0.72 26.13
CA PRO A 317 -22.64 -0.59 25.51
C PRO A 317 -22.38 -0.48 24.01
N ILE A 318 -21.37 -1.23 23.52
CA ILE A 318 -20.99 -1.36 22.13
C ILE A 318 -21.68 -2.57 21.53
N TYR A 319 -22.31 -2.37 20.36
CA TYR A 319 -22.96 -3.42 19.57
C TYR A 319 -22.46 -3.47 18.12
N LEU A 320 -21.83 -2.41 17.61
CA LEU A 320 -21.24 -2.39 16.27
C LEU A 320 -19.76 -2.74 16.36
N VAL A 321 -19.31 -3.65 15.52
CA VAL A 321 -17.90 -4.10 15.50
C VAL A 321 -16.96 -2.92 15.26
N LYS A 322 -17.32 -2.02 14.35
CA LYS A 322 -16.53 -0.83 14.03
C LYS A 322 -16.25 0.11 15.22
N ASP A 323 -17.17 0.16 16.21
CA ASP A 323 -17.00 1.02 17.38
C ASP A 323 -15.93 0.47 18.35
N GLY A 324 -15.53 -0.79 18.17
CA GLY A 324 -14.44 -1.44 18.90
C GLY A 324 -13.06 -1.29 18.26
N TYR A 325 -12.94 -0.77 17.04
CA TYR A 325 -11.66 -0.74 16.30
C TYR A 325 -10.54 0.00 17.03
N THR A 326 -10.82 1.19 17.58
CA THR A 326 -9.78 1.97 18.30
C THR A 326 -9.20 1.18 19.46
N ALA A 327 -10.04 0.56 20.29
CA ALA A 327 -9.59 -0.20 21.45
C ALA A 327 -8.78 -1.44 21.04
N PHE A 328 -9.25 -2.19 20.04
CA PHE A 328 -8.56 -3.37 19.53
C PHE A 328 -7.20 -3.01 18.91
N LEU A 329 -7.17 -2.00 18.02
CA LEU A 329 -5.95 -1.62 17.29
C LEU A 329 -4.87 -1.05 18.22
N ASN A 330 -5.26 -0.29 19.26
CA ASN A 330 -4.33 0.17 20.29
C ASN A 330 -3.75 -1.00 21.08
N ALA A 331 -4.57 -1.98 21.46
CA ALA A 331 -4.11 -3.19 22.13
C ALA A 331 -3.21 -4.06 21.23
N ALA A 332 -3.58 -4.20 19.96
CA ALA A 332 -2.78 -4.91 18.96
C ALA A 332 -1.41 -4.28 18.78
N LYS A 333 -1.34 -2.96 18.60
CA LYS A 333 -0.06 -2.25 18.47
C LYS A 333 0.81 -2.38 19.71
N ALA A 334 0.22 -2.30 20.90
CA ALA A 334 0.95 -2.53 22.15
C ALA A 334 1.51 -3.96 22.24
N ALA A 335 0.79 -4.96 21.73
CA ALA A 335 1.19 -6.36 21.76
C ALA A 335 2.31 -6.71 20.75
N ILE A 336 2.29 -6.09 19.55
CA ILE A 336 3.27 -6.36 18.49
C ILE A 336 4.52 -5.44 18.57
N GLY A 337 4.50 -4.44 19.45
CA GLY A 337 5.66 -3.57 19.72
C GLY A 337 6.09 -2.73 18.51
N ASP A 338 7.35 -2.90 18.10
CA ASP A 338 7.95 -2.11 17.01
C ASP A 338 7.49 -2.51 15.61
N LYS A 339 6.77 -3.61 15.48
CA LYS A 339 6.22 -4.06 14.19
C LYS A 339 5.13 -3.10 13.70
N TYR A 340 5.08 -2.87 12.39
CA TYR A 340 4.06 -2.02 11.79
C TYR A 340 2.66 -2.63 11.90
N LEU A 341 1.65 -1.79 12.01
CA LEU A 341 0.24 -2.16 11.99
C LEU A 341 -0.50 -1.37 10.91
N ALA A 342 -1.05 -2.05 9.93
CA ALA A 342 -2.03 -1.55 8.98
C ALA A 342 -3.38 -2.23 9.22
N PHE A 343 -4.49 -1.56 8.92
CA PHE A 343 -5.81 -2.13 9.14
C PHE A 343 -6.81 -1.69 8.09
N ASN A 344 -7.60 -2.65 7.60
CA ASN A 344 -8.64 -2.46 6.59
C ASN A 344 -10.06 -2.44 7.20
N PRO A 345 -10.67 -1.27 7.40
CA PRO A 345 -12.09 -1.16 7.73
C PRO A 345 -12.93 -1.16 6.45
N VAL A 346 -12.98 -2.26 5.73
CA VAL A 346 -13.64 -2.42 4.42
C VAL A 346 -14.77 -1.41 4.16
N GLY A 347 -14.75 -0.74 3.00
CA GLY A 347 -15.74 0.29 2.65
C GLY A 347 -15.63 1.57 3.48
N ALA A 348 -14.48 1.83 4.11
CA ALA A 348 -14.25 2.93 5.06
C ALA A 348 -15.25 2.93 6.26
N GLN A 349 -15.85 1.78 6.58
CA GLN A 349 -16.82 1.68 7.66
C GLN A 349 -16.12 1.70 9.02
N GLY A 350 -16.30 2.79 9.78
CA GLY A 350 -15.60 3.02 11.04
C GLY A 350 -14.17 3.56 10.86
N ILE A 351 -13.86 4.14 9.71
CA ILE A 351 -12.53 4.72 9.44
C ILE A 351 -12.18 5.82 10.44
N GLU A 352 -13.17 6.54 10.96
CA GLU A 352 -13.00 7.52 12.03
C GLU A 352 -12.38 6.94 13.30
N ASN A 353 -12.71 5.69 13.63
CA ASN A 353 -12.13 4.96 14.76
C ASN A 353 -10.71 4.47 14.46
N VAL A 354 -10.44 4.12 13.20
CA VAL A 354 -9.09 3.72 12.74
C VAL A 354 -8.15 4.92 12.71
N ASN A 355 -8.61 6.06 12.19
CA ASN A 355 -7.80 7.27 12.03
C ASN A 355 -7.18 7.76 13.35
N VAL A 356 -7.87 7.57 14.48
CA VAL A 356 -7.42 7.97 15.82
C VAL A 356 -6.71 6.87 16.59
N SER A 357 -6.57 5.68 16.00
CA SER A 357 -5.90 4.54 16.62
C SER A 357 -4.38 4.55 16.41
N ALA A 358 -3.71 3.60 17.05
CA ALA A 358 -2.25 3.44 17.00
C ALA A 358 -1.74 2.71 15.74
N VAL A 359 -2.53 2.58 14.67
CA VAL A 359 -2.03 2.04 13.39
C VAL A 359 -0.92 2.92 12.84
N ASP A 360 0.08 2.30 12.22
CA ASP A 360 1.18 3.06 11.59
C ASP A 360 0.79 3.55 10.19
N VAL A 361 -0.09 2.82 9.50
CA VAL A 361 -0.54 3.09 8.14
C VAL A 361 -2.06 2.97 8.08
N LEU A 362 -2.71 3.95 7.45
CA LEU A 362 -4.14 3.88 7.16
C LEU A 362 -4.37 3.10 5.87
N TYR A 363 -5.41 2.29 5.87
CA TYR A 363 -5.81 1.51 4.71
C TYR A 363 -7.33 1.39 4.64
N THR A 364 -7.90 1.31 3.45
CA THR A 364 -9.29 0.90 3.25
C THR A 364 -9.54 0.43 1.83
N GLU A 365 -10.60 -0.35 1.66
CA GLU A 365 -11.12 -0.73 0.35
C GLU A 365 -12.32 0.12 -0.02
N PHE A 366 -12.40 0.46 -1.32
CA PHE A 366 -13.52 1.17 -1.91
C PHE A 366 -14.15 0.34 -3.03
N TRP A 367 -15.30 -0.22 -2.72
CA TRP A 367 -16.05 -1.02 -3.67
C TRP A 367 -17.07 -0.18 -4.44
N PRO A 368 -17.38 -0.49 -5.69
CA PRO A 368 -18.33 0.31 -6.51
C PRO A 368 -19.75 0.39 -5.95
N TRP A 369 -20.11 -0.51 -5.04
CA TRP A 369 -21.42 -0.52 -4.38
C TRP A 369 -21.43 0.08 -2.97
N ASP A 370 -20.26 0.43 -2.43
CA ASP A 370 -20.20 1.02 -1.11
C ASP A 370 -20.92 2.36 -1.07
N ARG A 371 -21.54 2.65 0.05
CA ARG A 371 -22.28 3.90 0.27
C ARG A 371 -21.81 4.55 1.55
N ASN A 372 -21.45 5.83 1.49
CA ASN A 372 -21.23 6.64 2.68
C ASN A 372 -22.57 6.98 3.38
N ALA A 373 -22.53 7.71 4.49
CA ALA A 373 -23.70 8.15 5.22
C ALA A 373 -24.72 8.95 4.36
N ASN A 374 -24.26 9.53 3.25
CA ASN A 374 -25.09 10.27 2.28
C ASN A 374 -25.58 9.41 1.09
N GLY A 375 -25.31 8.11 1.12
CA GLY A 375 -25.75 7.14 0.13
C GLY A 375 -24.92 7.08 -1.15
N ARG A 376 -23.80 7.77 -1.21
CA ARG A 376 -22.83 7.75 -2.31
C ARG A 376 -21.45 7.48 -1.80
N LEU A 377 -20.81 6.46 -2.32
CA LEU A 377 -19.38 6.25 -2.24
C LEU A 377 -18.84 6.24 -3.66
N TYR A 378 -17.88 7.12 -3.93
CA TYR A 378 -17.04 7.06 -5.13
C TYR A 378 -17.76 7.17 -6.48
N ASP A 379 -18.93 7.79 -6.53
CA ASP A 379 -19.56 8.21 -7.78
C ASP A 379 -18.73 9.30 -8.49
N ASP A 380 -17.86 9.98 -7.74
CA ASP A 380 -17.03 11.05 -8.26
C ASP A 380 -15.70 11.20 -7.50
N TYR A 381 -14.73 11.83 -8.16
CA TYR A 381 -13.40 12.07 -7.58
C TYR A 381 -13.42 13.05 -6.40
N TYR A 382 -14.42 13.89 -6.27
CA TYR A 382 -14.53 14.82 -5.15
C TYR A 382 -14.82 14.06 -3.84
N THR A 383 -15.71 13.09 -3.88
CA THR A 383 -16.01 12.23 -2.71
C THR A 383 -14.79 11.44 -2.28
N LEU A 384 -14.06 10.84 -3.23
CA LEU A 384 -12.81 10.14 -2.97
C LEU A 384 -11.75 11.08 -2.34
N HIS A 385 -11.55 12.26 -2.94
CA HIS A 385 -10.66 13.28 -2.40
C HIS A 385 -11.01 13.64 -0.95
N ARG A 386 -12.29 13.89 -0.66
CA ARG A 386 -12.74 14.24 0.70
C ARG A 386 -12.53 13.13 1.72
N ALA A 387 -12.72 11.88 1.31
CA ALA A 387 -12.49 10.73 2.18
C ALA A 387 -11.00 10.60 2.56
N ILE A 388 -10.10 10.69 1.58
CA ILE A 388 -8.66 10.61 1.80
C ILE A 388 -8.18 11.78 2.65
N LEU A 389 -8.52 13.00 2.27
CA LEU A 389 -8.13 14.21 3.00
C LEU A 389 -8.60 14.18 4.45
N GLY A 390 -9.87 13.78 4.68
CA GLY A 390 -10.43 13.66 6.02
C GLY A 390 -9.70 12.64 6.90
N ALA A 391 -9.32 11.50 6.32
CA ALA A 391 -8.54 10.48 7.02
C ALA A 391 -7.14 11.00 7.39
N CYS A 392 -6.45 11.64 6.45
CA CYS A 392 -5.14 12.25 6.69
C CYS A 392 -5.20 13.33 7.78
N GLU A 393 -6.21 14.20 7.76
CA GLU A 393 -6.40 15.26 8.78
C GLU A 393 -6.69 14.67 10.16
N GLN A 394 -7.60 13.71 10.27
CA GLN A 394 -8.00 13.09 11.54
C GLN A 394 -6.88 12.26 12.19
N SER A 395 -6.03 11.66 11.38
CA SER A 395 -4.92 10.82 11.85
C SER A 395 -3.65 11.61 12.21
N GLY A 396 -3.66 12.94 12.05
CA GLY A 396 -2.49 13.78 12.28
C GLY A 396 -1.45 13.71 11.16
N GLY A 397 -1.87 13.38 9.93
CA GLY A 397 -1.03 13.42 8.74
C GLY A 397 -0.58 12.06 8.21
N LYS A 398 -1.14 10.93 8.66
CA LYS A 398 -0.87 9.62 8.06
C LYS A 398 -1.49 9.54 6.67
N SER A 399 -0.76 8.94 5.72
CA SER A 399 -1.30 8.65 4.38
C SER A 399 -2.34 7.55 4.43
N LEU A 400 -3.42 7.69 3.64
CA LEU A 400 -4.40 6.63 3.43
C LEU A 400 -4.05 5.84 2.17
N ILE A 401 -3.79 4.55 2.32
CA ILE A 401 -3.71 3.61 1.21
C ILE A 401 -5.14 3.19 0.85
N VAL A 402 -5.49 3.29 -0.42
CA VAL A 402 -6.82 2.90 -0.91
C VAL A 402 -6.74 1.77 -1.93
N ALA A 403 -7.52 0.72 -1.72
CA ALA A 403 -7.84 -0.27 -2.75
C ALA A 403 -9.08 0.23 -3.52
N ALA A 404 -8.85 1.11 -4.50
CA ALA A 404 -9.89 1.63 -5.37
C ALA A 404 -9.95 0.81 -6.66
N TYR A 405 -10.97 -0.04 -6.76
CA TYR A 405 -11.08 -1.03 -7.83
C TYR A 405 -11.45 -0.40 -9.18
N VAL A 406 -10.67 -0.70 -10.21
CA VAL A 406 -10.90 -0.24 -11.59
C VAL A 406 -11.43 -1.37 -12.44
N ASN A 407 -12.43 -1.10 -13.27
CA ASN A 407 -13.08 -2.09 -14.15
C ASN A 407 -13.70 -3.28 -13.41
N TYR A 408 -14.18 -3.05 -12.20
CA TYR A 408 -14.83 -4.07 -11.39
C TYR A 408 -15.94 -4.80 -12.17
N ARG A 409 -16.01 -6.11 -11.99
CA ARG A 409 -16.96 -7.02 -12.69
C ARG A 409 -16.92 -6.97 -14.22
N ASN A 410 -15.89 -6.40 -14.83
CA ASN A 410 -15.70 -6.46 -16.26
C ASN A 410 -14.39 -7.19 -16.62
N PRO A 411 -14.33 -8.54 -16.47
CA PRO A 411 -13.09 -9.30 -16.58
C PRO A 411 -12.49 -9.30 -18.00
N LYS A 412 -13.27 -8.95 -19.01
CA LYS A 412 -12.82 -8.98 -20.42
C LYS A 412 -12.34 -7.61 -20.95
N ALA A 413 -12.66 -6.50 -20.27
CA ALA A 413 -12.24 -5.20 -20.75
C ALA A 413 -10.79 -4.92 -20.35
N ALA A 414 -9.97 -4.42 -21.25
CA ALA A 414 -8.65 -3.89 -20.94
C ALA A 414 -8.78 -2.71 -19.95
N PHE A 415 -7.75 -2.49 -19.15
CA PHE A 415 -7.68 -1.28 -18.34
C PHE A 415 -7.64 -0.04 -19.23
N ASN A 416 -8.37 0.99 -18.85
CA ASN A 416 -8.29 2.29 -19.51
C ASN A 416 -7.12 3.09 -18.88
N PRO A 417 -6.03 3.37 -19.62
CA PRO A 417 -4.88 4.07 -19.09
C PRO A 417 -5.18 5.48 -18.56
N ALA A 418 -6.18 6.17 -19.16
CA ALA A 418 -6.58 7.48 -18.70
C ALA A 418 -7.29 7.43 -17.35
N THR A 419 -8.15 6.41 -17.14
CA THR A 419 -8.84 6.20 -15.86
C THR A 419 -7.85 5.85 -14.75
N VAL A 420 -6.91 4.95 -15.02
CA VAL A 420 -5.85 4.58 -14.05
C VAL A 420 -5.08 5.82 -13.63
N ARG A 421 -4.51 6.56 -14.58
CA ARG A 421 -3.72 7.78 -14.28
C ARG A 421 -4.53 8.85 -13.55
N MET A 422 -5.79 9.07 -13.95
CA MET A 422 -6.64 10.07 -13.29
C MET A 422 -6.90 9.69 -11.84
N LEU A 423 -7.22 8.42 -11.58
CA LEU A 423 -7.47 7.94 -10.23
C LEU A 423 -6.21 8.10 -9.36
N ASP A 424 -5.06 7.67 -9.85
CA ASP A 424 -3.80 7.77 -9.12
C ASP A 424 -3.40 9.22 -8.84
N CYS A 425 -3.59 10.12 -9.81
CA CYS A 425 -3.36 11.55 -9.60
C CYS A 425 -4.28 12.15 -8.53
N VAL A 426 -5.56 11.76 -8.52
CA VAL A 426 -6.52 12.23 -7.50
C VAL A 426 -6.14 11.71 -6.12
N VAL A 427 -5.84 10.43 -6.00
CA VAL A 427 -5.42 9.82 -4.74
C VAL A 427 -4.16 10.50 -4.20
N PHE A 428 -3.12 10.65 -5.03
CA PHE A 428 -1.88 11.33 -4.66
C PHE A 428 -2.08 12.79 -4.24
N ALA A 429 -2.82 13.57 -5.05
CA ALA A 429 -3.10 14.98 -4.74
C ALA A 429 -3.94 15.16 -3.47
N SER A 430 -4.62 14.10 -3.03
CA SER A 430 -5.41 14.07 -1.79
C SER A 430 -4.60 13.70 -0.55
N GLY A 431 -3.32 13.30 -0.71
CA GLY A 431 -2.45 12.85 0.38
C GLY A 431 -2.48 11.36 0.64
N GLY A 432 -3.06 10.58 -0.27
CA GLY A 432 -3.12 9.13 -0.21
C GLY A 432 -2.21 8.43 -1.21
N SER A 433 -2.23 7.11 -1.15
CA SER A 433 -1.65 6.24 -2.16
C SER A 433 -2.64 5.12 -2.52
N ARG A 434 -2.39 4.43 -3.62
CA ARG A 434 -3.27 3.36 -4.08
C ARG A 434 -2.54 2.04 -4.10
N ILE A 435 -3.16 0.99 -3.53
CA ILE A 435 -2.72 -0.37 -3.80
C ILE A 435 -3.33 -0.81 -5.13
N GLU A 436 -2.48 -1.06 -6.10
CA GLU A 436 -2.93 -1.45 -7.44
C GLU A 436 -2.05 -2.51 -8.08
N LEU A 437 -0.80 -2.58 -7.71
CA LEU A 437 0.20 -3.44 -8.33
C LEU A 437 0.48 -4.66 -7.49
N GLY A 438 0.48 -5.81 -8.14
CA GLY A 438 0.84 -7.10 -7.56
C GLY A 438 1.88 -7.82 -8.40
N ASN A 439 2.29 -8.99 -7.92
CA ASN A 439 3.26 -9.81 -8.63
C ASN A 439 2.75 -10.24 -10.02
N GLY A 440 3.65 -10.29 -11.00
CA GLY A 440 3.37 -10.72 -12.37
C GLY A 440 2.67 -9.69 -13.25
N GLY A 441 2.81 -8.40 -12.92
CA GLY A 441 2.18 -7.31 -13.66
C GLY A 441 0.67 -7.30 -13.56
N ASN A 442 0.14 -7.92 -12.53
CA ASN A 442 -1.27 -7.88 -12.21
C ASN A 442 -1.63 -6.52 -11.63
N MET A 443 -2.77 -6.00 -12.05
CA MET A 443 -3.35 -4.79 -11.46
C MET A 443 -4.65 -5.16 -10.75
N LEU A 444 -4.85 -4.64 -9.56
CA LEU A 444 -6.03 -4.89 -8.75
C LEU A 444 -7.29 -4.38 -9.46
N SER A 445 -8.23 -5.28 -9.74
CA SER A 445 -9.49 -4.93 -10.42
C SER A 445 -10.74 -5.25 -9.62
N ASP A 446 -10.76 -6.38 -8.94
CA ASP A 446 -11.88 -6.85 -8.11
C ASP A 446 -11.44 -7.84 -7.03
N GLU A 447 -10.30 -8.47 -7.20
CA GLU A 447 -9.75 -9.45 -6.28
C GLU A 447 -8.22 -9.45 -6.37
N TYR A 448 -7.57 -9.88 -5.29
CA TYR A 448 -6.12 -10.06 -5.22
C TYR A 448 -5.64 -11.26 -6.02
N PHE A 449 -6.52 -12.24 -6.29
CA PHE A 449 -6.21 -13.40 -7.10
C PHE A 449 -6.68 -13.20 -8.53
N PRO A 450 -5.80 -12.83 -9.47
CA PRO A 450 -6.20 -12.82 -10.86
C PRO A 450 -6.40 -14.27 -11.32
N ALA A 451 -7.64 -14.66 -11.61
CA ALA A 451 -7.93 -15.92 -12.25
C ALA A 451 -7.32 -15.96 -13.66
N ASP A 452 -7.08 -17.17 -14.20
CA ASP A 452 -6.63 -17.37 -15.57
C ASP A 452 -7.48 -16.59 -16.58
N GLY A 453 -6.81 -15.84 -17.46
CA GLY A 453 -7.47 -14.97 -18.46
C GLY A 453 -7.95 -13.62 -17.94
N LYS A 454 -7.71 -13.28 -16.67
CA LYS A 454 -8.00 -11.95 -16.12
C LYS A 454 -6.94 -10.91 -16.51
N LYS A 455 -7.31 -9.66 -16.33
CA LYS A 455 -6.64 -8.46 -16.78
C LYS A 455 -5.23 -8.33 -16.26
N ARG A 456 -4.31 -8.27 -17.21
CA ARG A 456 -2.95 -7.79 -16.94
C ARG A 456 -2.77 -6.45 -17.62
N MET A 457 -1.87 -5.65 -17.11
CA MET A 457 -1.42 -4.48 -17.83
C MET A 457 -0.75 -4.92 -19.13
N ASP A 458 -1.10 -4.28 -20.25
CA ASP A 458 -0.29 -4.34 -21.46
C ASP A 458 1.01 -3.51 -21.29
N ASP A 459 1.95 -3.66 -22.21
CA ASP A 459 3.24 -2.98 -22.13
C ASP A 459 3.10 -1.44 -22.15
N GLY A 460 2.11 -0.93 -22.86
CA GLY A 460 1.80 0.50 -22.91
C GLY A 460 1.36 1.03 -21.55
N LEU A 461 0.46 0.31 -20.87
CA LEU A 461 0.00 0.66 -19.53
C LEU A 461 1.10 0.46 -18.49
N ARG A 462 1.89 -0.62 -18.56
CA ARG A 462 3.06 -0.85 -17.68
C ARG A 462 4.02 0.33 -17.74
N SER A 463 4.39 0.75 -18.93
CA SER A 463 5.26 1.90 -19.15
C SER A 463 4.64 3.21 -18.65
N ALA A 464 3.34 3.40 -18.82
CA ALA A 464 2.64 4.60 -18.35
C ALA A 464 2.56 4.66 -16.83
N VAL A 465 2.28 3.54 -16.16
CA VAL A 465 2.22 3.42 -14.71
C VAL A 465 3.62 3.61 -14.12
N GLY A 466 4.67 3.02 -14.70
CA GLY A 466 6.06 3.22 -14.25
C GLY A 466 6.44 4.70 -14.24
N ARG A 467 6.18 5.44 -15.33
CA ARG A 467 6.43 6.89 -15.38
C ARG A 467 5.59 7.68 -14.38
N LEU A 468 4.37 7.21 -14.10
CA LEU A 468 3.54 7.85 -13.08
C LEU A 468 4.12 7.65 -11.68
N TYR A 469 4.62 6.46 -11.37
CA TYR A 469 5.27 6.20 -10.09
C TYR A 469 6.60 6.95 -9.95
N ASP A 470 7.39 7.08 -11.01
CA ASP A 470 8.53 8.02 -11.03
C ASP A 470 8.10 9.45 -10.66
N PHE A 471 6.97 9.91 -11.22
CA PHE A 471 6.42 11.21 -10.88
C PHE A 471 5.96 11.29 -9.42
N LEU A 472 5.21 10.29 -8.93
CA LEU A 472 4.71 10.26 -7.55
C LEU A 472 5.86 10.35 -6.55
N VAL A 473 6.95 9.62 -6.77
CA VAL A 473 8.15 9.67 -5.94
C VAL A 473 8.88 11.00 -6.05
N ALA A 474 9.17 11.45 -7.28
CA ALA A 474 9.90 12.70 -7.48
C ALA A 474 9.23 13.92 -6.83
N TYR A 475 7.89 13.90 -6.73
CA TYR A 475 7.07 15.00 -6.24
C TYR A 475 6.31 14.68 -4.93
N GLU A 476 6.64 13.60 -4.24
CA GLU A 476 6.00 13.26 -2.95
C GLU A 476 6.11 14.39 -1.92
N ASN A 477 7.14 15.23 -2.02
CA ASN A 477 7.30 16.45 -1.21
C ASN A 477 6.15 17.45 -1.34
N LEU A 478 5.33 17.33 -2.39
CA LEU A 478 4.13 18.14 -2.63
C LEU A 478 2.84 17.47 -2.14
N SER A 479 2.91 16.21 -1.72
CA SER A 479 1.76 15.52 -1.14
C SER A 479 1.25 16.24 0.11
N LEU A 480 -0.06 16.24 0.33
CA LEU A 480 -0.72 16.94 1.44
C LEU A 480 -0.20 16.52 2.82
N ILE A 481 0.36 15.31 2.95
CA ILE A 481 0.97 14.79 4.18
C ILE A 481 2.09 15.71 4.69
N HIS A 482 2.94 16.21 3.79
CA HIS A 482 4.08 17.07 4.16
C HIS A 482 3.76 18.56 4.23
N ILE A 483 2.55 18.93 3.84
CA ILE A 483 2.13 20.34 3.82
C ILE A 483 1.44 20.72 5.13
N SER A 484 1.10 19.75 5.96
CA SER A 484 0.43 19.96 7.27
C SER A 484 1.38 20.24 8.43
N GLU A 485 2.71 20.26 8.23
CA GLU A 485 3.59 20.78 9.28
C GLU A 485 3.21 22.23 9.58
N PRO A 486 2.78 22.54 10.82
CA PRO A 486 2.57 23.93 11.20
C PRO A 486 3.93 24.62 11.10
N THR A 487 4.08 25.54 10.16
CA THR A 487 5.13 26.55 10.28
C THR A 487 5.02 27.13 11.67
N ARG A 488 5.88 26.72 12.59
CA ARG A 488 6.09 27.42 13.86
C ARG A 488 6.43 28.85 13.47
N ARG A 489 5.45 29.72 13.50
CA ARG A 489 5.70 31.16 13.53
C ARG A 489 6.52 31.39 14.77
N THR A 490 7.81 31.59 14.65
CA THR A 490 8.60 32.27 15.65
C THR A 490 7.91 33.59 15.86
N PRO A 491 7.52 33.96 17.09
CA PRO A 491 7.04 35.30 17.36
C PRO A 491 8.15 36.25 16.95
N ILE A 492 7.86 37.17 16.06
CA ILE A 492 8.73 38.31 15.79
C ILE A 492 8.62 39.15 17.07
N SER A 493 9.70 39.15 17.85
CA SER A 493 9.89 40.05 19.00
C SER A 493 10.04 41.46 18.52
#